data_82ad412e95714767b22d48ecbdf06922
#
_entry.id   82ad412e95714767b22d48ecbdf06922
#
_cell.length_a   1.000
_cell.length_b   1.000
_cell.length_c   1.000
_cell.angle_alpha   90.00
_cell.angle_beta   90.00
_cell.angle_gamma   90.00
#
_symmetry.space_group_name_H-M   'P 1'
#
loop_
_entity.id
_entity.type
_entity.pdbx_description
1 polymer ?
#
loop_
_entity_poly.entity_id
_entity_poly.type
_entity_poly.pdbx_seq_one_letter_code
_entity_poly.pdbx_strand_id
1 'polypeptide(L)'
;QRLSIVDRFETLQSPSVEYRGIFINDEDWSSRPWSHNTADRRLKAGQMGPGYYHRLFELMLRLRANMLWPAMHEGTAPFFSVKGNREVADSFAIVVGSSHCEPMLRNNVSEWDEKKDGAFNFIANRTRVEDYWRTRVRETVGMDALYTLGMRGIHDGNMLGVKTAGEKLNGLQSVIKSQRAMLAKELGRNIRQVPQVFIPYTEVLEVYESGLNVPDDVALMWCDDNYGYLTRLSNEAEQRRIGGGGVYYHLSYWGRPHDYLWLTTTQPGLVCQQMQQAWAHHDRRVWVVNVHDPKVAAYQLSLFMDMAWNISSVRPEAVSRHLEAWLVQQFGSRAGQRLLKPMTAFYRLTGVRRPEFMAWSQVELDKKHFERGLSPVQDTEFSADEFGNELERYLADYEQVKREVDAVERDLRPELKDAFFAAIKYPVYASAAMAVKQLQAQEARHIGRKEKFHRDEDALESAVRSWNAYQEIIRLTDEYNNRLAGGKWKGLMDMSPRNLPV
;
A
#
# COMPACT_ATOMS: atom_id res chain seq x y z
N GLN A 1 -7.42 -36.08 5.74
CA GLN A 1 -8.62 -35.30 6.07
C GLN A 1 -9.74 -35.65 5.10
N ARG A 2 -10.90 -35.97 5.60
CA ARG A 2 -12.13 -36.07 4.78
C ARG A 2 -12.68 -34.65 4.64
N LEU A 3 -12.77 -34.16 3.42
CA LEU A 3 -13.51 -32.94 3.08
C LEU A 3 -14.94 -33.36 2.76
N SER A 4 -15.91 -32.71 3.40
CA SER A 4 -17.32 -32.87 3.06
C SER A 4 -17.88 -31.51 2.64
N ILE A 5 -18.65 -31.51 1.57
CA ILE A 5 -19.40 -30.36 1.07
C ILE A 5 -20.88 -30.68 1.19
N VAL A 6 -21.66 -29.71 1.64
CA VAL A 6 -23.11 -29.82 1.66
C VAL A 6 -23.60 -29.77 0.21
N ASP A 7 -24.32 -30.79 -0.24
CA ASP A 7 -24.74 -30.95 -1.64
C ASP A 7 -25.87 -29.98 -2.07
N ARG A 8 -26.49 -29.30 -1.11
CA ARG A 8 -27.58 -28.32 -1.34
C ARG A 8 -27.23 -26.99 -0.66
N PHE A 9 -26.13 -26.37 -1.07
CA PHE A 9 -25.75 -25.05 -0.61
C PHE A 9 -26.06 -24.02 -1.71
N GLU A 10 -27.00 -23.11 -1.42
CA GLU A 10 -27.33 -22.01 -2.28
C GLU A 10 -27.05 -20.71 -1.53
N THR A 11 -26.30 -19.80 -2.14
CA THR A 11 -26.07 -18.45 -1.62
C THR A 11 -26.13 -17.44 -2.76
N LEU A 12 -26.75 -16.31 -2.50
CA LEU A 12 -26.77 -15.15 -3.39
C LEU A 12 -26.19 -13.97 -2.60
N GLN A 13 -25.07 -13.45 -3.07
CA GLN A 13 -24.40 -12.30 -2.48
C GLN A 13 -24.08 -11.28 -3.55
N SER A 14 -24.25 -10.00 -3.22
CA SER A 14 -23.83 -8.88 -4.04
C SER A 14 -22.78 -8.08 -3.28
N PRO A 15 -21.59 -7.83 -3.86
CA PRO A 15 -20.57 -7.04 -3.19
C PRO A 15 -21.03 -5.60 -3.01
N SER A 16 -20.60 -4.98 -1.90
CA SER A 16 -20.84 -3.56 -1.66
C SER A 16 -20.11 -2.68 -2.67
N VAL A 17 -18.91 -3.08 -3.10
CA VAL A 17 -18.09 -2.37 -4.10
C VAL A 17 -17.90 -3.28 -5.31
N GLU A 18 -18.15 -2.75 -6.51
CA GLU A 18 -18.06 -3.52 -7.75
C GLU A 18 -16.63 -3.96 -8.07
N TYR A 19 -15.69 -3.01 -8.12
CA TYR A 19 -14.26 -3.27 -8.35
C TYR A 19 -13.47 -3.12 -7.06
N ARG A 20 -12.92 -4.23 -6.58
CA ARG A 20 -12.18 -4.34 -5.31
C ARG A 20 -10.73 -4.67 -5.64
N GLY A 21 -9.89 -3.63 -5.68
CA GLY A 21 -8.55 -3.69 -6.23
C GLY A 21 -7.44 -3.68 -5.21
N ILE A 22 -6.35 -4.33 -5.57
CA ILE A 22 -5.05 -4.21 -4.91
C ILE A 22 -4.10 -3.56 -5.91
N PHE A 23 -3.38 -2.55 -5.47
CA PHE A 23 -2.27 -1.97 -6.19
C PHE A 23 -0.96 -2.48 -5.59
N ILE A 24 -0.20 -3.23 -6.38
CA ILE A 24 1.17 -3.61 -6.02
C ILE A 24 2.05 -2.44 -6.40
N ASN A 25 2.32 -1.60 -5.43
CA ASN A 25 3.17 -0.43 -5.56
C ASN A 25 4.31 -0.54 -4.56
N ASP A 26 5.45 0.10 -4.82
CA ASP A 26 6.63 0.03 -3.94
C ASP A 26 7.18 -1.40 -3.80
N GLU A 27 7.03 -2.20 -4.82
CA GLU A 27 7.37 -3.63 -4.86
C GLU A 27 8.89 -3.91 -4.81
N ASP A 28 9.70 -2.89 -4.97
CA ASP A 28 11.16 -2.98 -5.09
C ASP A 28 11.83 -3.65 -3.89
N TRP A 29 11.25 -3.47 -2.71
CA TRP A 29 11.81 -3.90 -1.42
C TRP A 29 11.11 -5.11 -0.81
N SER A 30 10.19 -5.74 -1.56
CA SER A 30 9.42 -6.88 -1.07
C SER A 30 9.04 -7.86 -2.17
N SER A 31 7.94 -7.63 -2.85
CA SER A 31 7.33 -8.54 -3.82
C SER A 31 8.26 -8.87 -5.00
N ARG A 32 9.00 -7.90 -5.53
CA ARG A 32 9.93 -8.10 -6.65
C ARG A 32 11.12 -8.99 -6.28
N PRO A 33 11.90 -8.72 -5.22
CA PRO A 33 12.97 -9.62 -4.78
C PRO A 33 12.45 -11.01 -4.43
N TRP A 34 11.30 -11.12 -3.78
CA TRP A 34 10.70 -12.39 -3.46
C TRP A 34 10.27 -13.17 -4.71
N SER A 35 9.64 -12.51 -5.68
CA SER A 35 9.27 -13.12 -6.96
C SER A 35 10.50 -13.75 -7.63
N HIS A 36 11.57 -12.98 -7.77
CA HIS A 36 12.82 -13.46 -8.36
C HIS A 36 13.45 -14.64 -7.56
N ASN A 37 13.46 -14.54 -6.24
CA ASN A 37 14.08 -15.55 -5.39
C ASN A 37 13.24 -16.83 -5.25
N THR A 38 11.94 -16.79 -5.47
CA THR A 38 11.02 -17.87 -5.10
C THR A 38 10.06 -18.26 -6.23
N ALA A 39 9.24 -17.34 -6.70
CA ALA A 39 8.13 -17.64 -7.60
C ALA A 39 8.56 -17.77 -9.06
N ASP A 40 9.45 -16.90 -9.51
CA ASP A 40 9.84 -16.72 -10.91
C ASP A 40 11.36 -16.79 -11.13
N ARG A 41 12.01 -17.75 -10.46
CA ARG A 41 13.50 -17.92 -10.44
C ARG A 41 14.15 -18.01 -11.83
N ARG A 42 13.40 -18.37 -12.86
CA ARG A 42 13.89 -18.52 -14.23
C ARG A 42 13.80 -17.24 -15.04
N LEU A 43 13.11 -16.23 -14.53
CA LEU A 43 12.99 -14.94 -15.19
C LEU A 43 14.19 -14.05 -14.86
N LYS A 44 14.41 -13.04 -15.69
CA LYS A 44 15.46 -12.04 -15.42
C LYS A 44 15.13 -11.25 -14.16
N ALA A 45 16.15 -10.78 -13.48
CA ALA A 45 15.96 -9.84 -12.36
C ALA A 45 15.12 -8.64 -12.82
N GLY A 46 14.22 -8.20 -11.97
CA GLY A 46 13.25 -7.14 -12.29
C GLY A 46 11.97 -7.60 -12.98
N GLN A 47 11.86 -8.85 -13.42
CA GLN A 47 10.63 -9.41 -13.97
C GLN A 47 9.80 -10.05 -12.85
N MET A 48 8.61 -9.52 -12.63
CA MET A 48 7.56 -10.18 -11.85
C MET A 48 6.67 -10.96 -12.81
N GLY A 49 6.71 -12.28 -12.70
CA GLY A 49 6.16 -13.17 -13.72
C GLY A 49 4.86 -13.86 -13.31
N PRO A 50 4.38 -14.78 -14.18
CA PRO A 50 3.15 -15.51 -13.94
C PRO A 50 3.17 -16.35 -12.66
N GLY A 51 4.34 -16.76 -12.18
CA GLY A 51 4.46 -17.48 -10.91
C GLY A 51 4.12 -16.64 -9.68
N TYR A 52 4.49 -15.36 -9.69
CA TYR A 52 4.09 -14.39 -8.67
C TYR A 52 2.59 -14.06 -8.78
N TYR A 53 2.15 -13.66 -9.98
CA TYR A 53 0.75 -13.22 -10.16
C TYR A 53 -0.26 -14.35 -9.94
N HIS A 54 0.08 -15.60 -10.26
CA HIS A 54 -0.76 -16.74 -9.91
C HIS A 54 -1.03 -16.82 -8.40
N ARG A 55 0.00 -16.66 -7.56
CA ARG A 55 -0.14 -16.68 -6.10
C ARG A 55 -0.90 -15.46 -5.57
N LEU A 56 -0.62 -14.29 -6.16
CA LEU A 56 -1.34 -13.07 -5.83
C LEU A 56 -2.83 -13.20 -6.16
N PHE A 57 -3.17 -13.69 -7.34
CA PHE A 57 -4.57 -13.82 -7.77
C PHE A 57 -5.32 -14.87 -6.95
N GLU A 58 -4.68 -15.97 -6.57
CA GLU A 58 -5.27 -16.91 -5.60
C GLU A 58 -5.59 -16.23 -4.27
N LEU A 59 -4.67 -15.43 -3.74
CA LEU A 59 -4.91 -14.62 -2.53
C LEU A 59 -6.05 -13.62 -2.75
N MET A 60 -6.06 -12.91 -3.87
CA MET A 60 -7.10 -11.94 -4.21
C MET A 60 -8.48 -12.57 -4.24
N LEU A 61 -8.65 -13.73 -4.88
CA LEU A 61 -9.94 -14.46 -4.89
C LEU A 61 -10.35 -14.90 -3.49
N ARG A 62 -9.41 -15.34 -2.64
CA ARG A 62 -9.69 -15.68 -1.23
C ARG A 62 -10.15 -14.46 -0.44
N LEU A 63 -9.63 -13.27 -0.74
CA LEU A 63 -10.04 -12.00 -0.18
C LEU A 63 -11.27 -11.40 -0.89
N ARG A 64 -11.82 -12.07 -1.90
CA ARG A 64 -12.93 -11.57 -2.74
C ARG A 64 -12.60 -10.27 -3.47
N ALA A 65 -11.31 -9.99 -3.68
CA ALA A 65 -10.85 -8.96 -4.59
C ALA A 65 -10.96 -9.46 -6.05
N ASN A 66 -11.15 -8.54 -6.99
CA ASN A 66 -11.34 -8.86 -8.41
C ASN A 66 -10.58 -7.95 -9.36
N MET A 67 -9.77 -7.02 -8.85
CA MET A 67 -9.04 -6.07 -9.68
C MET A 67 -7.58 -5.92 -9.21
N LEU A 68 -6.67 -5.81 -10.17
CA LEU A 68 -5.25 -5.54 -9.94
C LEU A 68 -4.82 -4.26 -10.63
N TRP A 69 -4.07 -3.42 -9.91
CA TRP A 69 -3.12 -2.48 -10.49
C TRP A 69 -1.72 -3.08 -10.32
N PRO A 70 -1.05 -3.42 -11.45
CA PRO A 70 0.25 -4.12 -11.40
C PRO A 70 1.39 -3.22 -10.89
N ALA A 71 2.50 -3.85 -10.54
CA ALA A 71 3.78 -3.23 -10.25
C ALA A 71 4.24 -2.28 -11.35
N MET A 72 4.77 -1.11 -10.98
CA MET A 72 5.06 -0.04 -11.93
C MET A 72 6.38 0.70 -11.72
N HIS A 73 7.15 0.39 -10.70
CA HIS A 73 8.38 1.14 -10.41
C HIS A 73 9.48 0.90 -11.46
N GLU A 74 10.40 1.85 -11.55
CA GLU A 74 11.63 1.70 -12.33
C GLU A 74 12.41 0.45 -11.87
N GLY A 75 12.89 -0.33 -12.82
CA GLY A 75 13.55 -1.60 -12.52
C GLY A 75 12.62 -2.79 -12.39
N THR A 76 11.30 -2.60 -12.37
CA THR A 76 10.31 -3.66 -12.54
C THR A 76 9.80 -3.66 -13.97
N ALA A 77 9.90 -4.82 -14.63
CA ALA A 77 9.41 -4.94 -16.01
C ALA A 77 7.89 -4.74 -16.06
N PRO A 78 7.37 -4.01 -17.06
CA PRO A 78 5.94 -3.79 -17.21
C PRO A 78 5.15 -5.09 -17.24
N PHE A 79 4.00 -5.12 -16.58
CA PHE A 79 3.15 -6.32 -16.48
C PHE A 79 2.88 -6.98 -17.85
N PHE A 80 2.54 -6.19 -18.85
CA PHE A 80 2.22 -6.67 -20.20
C PHE A 80 3.44 -7.08 -21.02
N SER A 81 4.66 -6.73 -20.61
CA SER A 81 5.90 -7.12 -21.28
C SER A 81 6.39 -8.52 -20.88
N VAL A 82 5.89 -9.05 -19.76
CA VAL A 82 6.27 -10.37 -19.25
C VAL A 82 5.27 -11.42 -19.75
N LYS A 83 5.75 -12.34 -20.58
CA LYS A 83 4.92 -13.40 -21.16
C LYS A 83 4.26 -14.25 -20.07
N GLY A 84 2.97 -14.47 -20.18
CA GLY A 84 2.17 -15.28 -19.26
C GLY A 84 1.41 -14.46 -18.20
N ASN A 85 1.77 -13.22 -17.96
CA ASN A 85 1.07 -12.40 -16.95
C ASN A 85 -0.39 -12.11 -17.36
N ARG A 86 -0.59 -11.73 -18.63
CA ARG A 86 -1.93 -11.50 -19.17
C ARG A 86 -2.81 -12.75 -19.08
N GLU A 87 -2.28 -13.87 -19.52
CA GLU A 87 -2.99 -15.16 -19.53
C GLU A 87 -3.36 -15.62 -18.13
N VAL A 88 -2.49 -15.37 -17.14
CA VAL A 88 -2.80 -15.67 -15.73
C VAL A 88 -3.92 -14.75 -15.23
N ALA A 89 -3.90 -13.44 -15.52
CA ALA A 89 -5.00 -12.55 -15.13
C ALA A 89 -6.34 -12.99 -15.72
N ASP A 90 -6.36 -13.34 -17.00
CA ASP A 90 -7.54 -13.83 -17.71
C ASP A 90 -8.05 -15.14 -17.08
N SER A 91 -7.16 -16.10 -16.80
CA SER A 91 -7.53 -17.39 -16.19
C SER A 91 -8.13 -17.27 -14.79
N PHE A 92 -7.82 -16.23 -14.05
CA PHE A 92 -8.38 -15.92 -12.72
C PHE A 92 -9.54 -14.92 -12.79
N ALA A 93 -9.96 -14.47 -13.98
CA ALA A 93 -10.97 -13.44 -14.19
C ALA A 93 -10.66 -12.14 -13.39
N ILE A 94 -9.40 -11.73 -13.36
CA ILE A 94 -8.96 -10.51 -12.69
C ILE A 94 -9.01 -9.35 -13.66
N VAL A 95 -9.76 -8.32 -13.30
CA VAL A 95 -9.78 -7.04 -14.03
C VAL A 95 -8.44 -6.34 -13.83
N VAL A 96 -7.77 -5.98 -14.93
CA VAL A 96 -6.52 -5.24 -14.87
C VAL A 96 -6.80 -3.75 -15.04
N GLY A 97 -6.31 -2.95 -14.12
CA GLY A 97 -6.35 -1.49 -14.16
C GLY A 97 -4.94 -0.89 -14.07
N SER A 98 -4.87 0.42 -13.93
CA SER A 98 -3.61 1.13 -13.70
C SER A 98 -3.83 2.42 -12.92
N SER A 99 -2.77 2.91 -12.29
CA SER A 99 -2.81 4.10 -11.44
C SER A 99 -3.00 5.41 -12.24
N HIS A 100 -3.12 6.52 -11.51
CA HIS A 100 -3.17 7.87 -12.06
C HIS A 100 -1.92 8.27 -12.86
N CYS A 101 -0.77 7.67 -12.55
CA CYS A 101 0.49 7.88 -13.30
C CYS A 101 0.53 7.11 -14.62
N GLU A 102 -0.25 6.04 -14.73
CA GLU A 102 -0.14 5.00 -15.76
C GLU A 102 -1.44 4.89 -16.60
N PRO A 103 -1.93 5.99 -17.19
CA PRO A 103 -3.18 5.97 -17.95
C PRO A 103 -3.13 4.97 -19.11
N MET A 104 -4.29 4.48 -19.49
CA MET A 104 -4.46 3.56 -20.62
C MET A 104 -3.69 2.23 -20.47
N LEU A 105 -3.52 1.74 -19.22
CA LEU A 105 -2.81 0.49 -18.88
C LEU A 105 -1.33 0.47 -19.32
N ARG A 106 -0.72 1.63 -19.42
CA ARG A 106 0.70 1.75 -19.74
C ARG A 106 1.54 1.80 -18.45
N ASN A 107 2.79 1.43 -18.56
CA ASN A 107 3.83 1.70 -17.57
C ASN A 107 4.80 2.72 -18.20
N ASN A 108 4.54 4.01 -17.94
CA ASN A 108 5.27 5.09 -18.62
C ASN A 108 6.75 5.10 -18.25
N VAL A 109 7.10 4.69 -17.04
CA VAL A 109 8.48 4.66 -16.52
C VAL A 109 9.37 3.72 -17.31
N SER A 110 8.84 2.55 -17.70
CA SER A 110 9.62 1.49 -18.32
C SER A 110 9.29 1.25 -19.80
N GLU A 111 8.18 1.79 -20.32
CA GLU A 111 7.73 1.58 -21.70
C GLU A 111 7.94 2.80 -22.61
N TRP A 112 8.07 4.02 -22.06
CA TRP A 112 8.34 5.21 -22.86
C TRP A 112 9.84 5.48 -22.94
N ASP A 113 10.38 5.50 -24.13
CA ASP A 113 11.79 5.82 -24.40
C ASP A 113 11.91 7.21 -25.04
N GLU A 114 12.27 8.21 -24.27
CA GLU A 114 12.39 9.60 -24.76
C GLU A 114 13.37 9.76 -25.93
N LYS A 115 14.40 8.92 -26.03
CA LYS A 115 15.35 8.96 -27.14
C LYS A 115 14.74 8.50 -28.45
N LYS A 116 13.83 7.56 -28.38
CA LYS A 116 13.13 6.97 -29.54
C LYS A 116 11.81 7.68 -29.83
N ASP A 117 11.06 7.97 -28.78
CA ASP A 117 9.68 8.40 -28.86
C ASP A 117 9.52 9.92 -28.71
N GLY A 118 10.60 10.64 -28.34
CA GLY A 118 10.57 12.07 -28.01
C GLY A 118 9.95 12.33 -26.63
N ALA A 119 9.76 13.59 -26.29
CA ALA A 119 9.18 13.98 -25.01
C ALA A 119 7.76 13.38 -24.83
N PHE A 120 7.46 12.90 -23.62
CA PHE A 120 6.12 12.45 -23.21
C PHE A 120 5.21 13.67 -23.01
N ASN A 121 4.86 14.31 -24.13
CA ASN A 121 4.18 15.59 -24.19
C ASN A 121 3.03 15.52 -25.22
N PHE A 122 1.80 15.43 -24.74
CA PHE A 122 0.62 15.33 -25.60
C PHE A 122 0.39 16.58 -26.46
N ILE A 123 0.83 17.77 -26.02
CA ILE A 123 0.62 19.00 -26.76
C ILE A 123 1.56 19.07 -27.98
N ALA A 124 2.85 18.76 -27.78
CA ALA A 124 3.87 18.88 -28.80
C ALA A 124 4.09 17.57 -29.59
N ASN A 125 3.80 16.41 -29.01
CA ASN A 125 4.09 15.08 -29.56
C ASN A 125 2.86 14.16 -29.58
N ARG A 126 1.72 14.74 -29.91
CA ARG A 126 0.41 14.11 -29.80
C ARG A 126 0.31 12.77 -30.53
N THR A 127 0.71 12.71 -31.77
CA THR A 127 0.59 11.49 -32.60
C THR A 127 1.32 10.32 -31.95
N ARG A 128 2.54 10.54 -31.44
CA ARG A 128 3.33 9.49 -30.85
C ARG A 128 2.75 9.01 -29.52
N VAL A 129 2.25 9.93 -28.69
CA VAL A 129 1.57 9.60 -27.42
C VAL A 129 0.26 8.81 -27.70
N GLU A 130 -0.52 9.23 -28.70
CA GLU A 130 -1.74 8.50 -29.11
C GLU A 130 -1.41 7.10 -29.64
N ASP A 131 -0.36 6.93 -30.45
CA ASP A 131 0.07 5.62 -30.95
C ASP A 131 0.56 4.69 -29.84
N TYR A 132 1.25 5.25 -28.86
CA TYR A 132 1.67 4.54 -27.66
C TYR A 132 0.47 3.98 -26.90
N TRP A 133 -0.54 4.78 -26.60
CA TRP A 133 -1.77 4.31 -25.95
C TRP A 133 -2.55 3.33 -26.82
N ARG A 134 -2.69 3.63 -28.12
CA ARG A 134 -3.44 2.78 -29.07
C ARG A 134 -2.88 1.36 -29.15
N THR A 135 -1.58 1.22 -29.13
CA THR A 135 -0.94 -0.10 -29.14
C THR A 135 -1.39 -0.92 -27.94
N ARG A 136 -1.40 -0.34 -26.74
CA ARG A 136 -1.85 -1.05 -25.53
C ARG A 136 -3.35 -1.39 -25.59
N VAL A 137 -4.19 -0.48 -26.03
CA VAL A 137 -5.63 -0.76 -26.16
C VAL A 137 -5.88 -1.94 -27.09
N ARG A 138 -5.16 -2.04 -28.20
CA ARG A 138 -5.24 -3.20 -29.11
C ARG A 138 -4.79 -4.50 -28.48
N GLU A 139 -3.73 -4.47 -27.68
CA GLU A 139 -3.23 -5.63 -26.93
C GLU A 139 -4.23 -6.12 -25.89
N THR A 140 -5.11 -5.25 -25.39
CA THR A 140 -6.09 -5.57 -24.34
C THR A 140 -7.50 -5.89 -24.88
N VAL A 141 -7.69 -5.97 -26.17
CA VAL A 141 -8.97 -6.42 -26.76
C VAL A 141 -9.30 -7.83 -26.25
N GLY A 142 -10.52 -7.99 -25.73
CA GLY A 142 -11.01 -9.24 -25.15
C GLY A 142 -10.58 -9.50 -23.71
N MET A 143 -9.84 -8.59 -23.07
CA MET A 143 -9.55 -8.67 -21.64
C MET A 143 -10.58 -7.91 -20.79
N ASP A 144 -10.75 -8.36 -19.55
CA ASP A 144 -11.41 -7.57 -18.52
C ASP A 144 -10.45 -6.47 -18.02
N ALA A 145 -10.74 -5.22 -18.38
CA ALA A 145 -9.90 -4.08 -18.08
C ALA A 145 -10.71 -2.87 -17.61
N LEU A 146 -10.13 -2.09 -16.71
CA LEU A 146 -10.61 -0.78 -16.29
C LEU A 146 -9.58 0.28 -16.66
N TYR A 147 -9.94 1.17 -17.60
CA TYR A 147 -9.01 2.13 -18.17
C TYR A 147 -8.96 3.41 -17.36
N THR A 148 -7.79 3.75 -16.86
CA THR A 148 -7.53 5.06 -16.26
C THR A 148 -7.36 6.10 -17.35
N LEU A 149 -8.14 7.17 -17.25
CA LEU A 149 -8.07 8.32 -18.14
C LEU A 149 -7.26 9.45 -17.54
N GLY A 150 -6.74 10.30 -18.39
CA GLY A 150 -5.93 11.45 -18.01
C GLY A 150 -4.49 11.32 -18.46
N MET A 151 -3.67 12.22 -18.01
CA MET A 151 -2.23 12.22 -18.27
C MET A 151 -1.53 13.05 -17.19
N ARG A 152 -0.43 12.51 -16.70
CA ARG A 152 0.59 13.19 -15.91
C ARG A 152 1.94 13.07 -16.64
N GLY A 153 3.02 13.48 -16.04
CA GLY A 153 4.36 13.20 -16.54
C GLY A 153 4.83 11.77 -16.22
N ILE A 154 6.01 11.42 -16.65
CA ILE A 154 6.69 10.20 -16.25
C ILE A 154 7.11 10.34 -14.76
N HIS A 155 7.20 9.25 -14.02
CA HIS A 155 7.54 9.21 -12.58
C HIS A 155 6.68 10.12 -11.69
N ASP A 156 5.39 10.12 -11.93
CA ASP A 156 4.45 10.93 -11.13
C ASP A 156 4.67 12.46 -11.25
N GLY A 157 5.33 12.89 -12.31
CA GLY A 157 5.58 14.30 -12.61
C GLY A 157 4.35 15.02 -13.17
N ASN A 158 4.47 16.33 -13.36
CA ASN A 158 3.42 17.15 -13.99
C ASN A 158 3.34 16.90 -15.51
N MET A 159 2.14 17.06 -16.06
CA MET A 159 1.91 17.02 -17.51
C MET A 159 2.78 18.08 -18.21
N LEU A 160 3.53 17.65 -19.24
CA LEU A 160 4.40 18.55 -20.01
C LEU A 160 3.59 19.34 -21.05
N GLY A 161 4.13 20.53 -21.39
CA GLY A 161 3.56 21.40 -22.46
C GLY A 161 2.39 22.26 -22.01
N VAL A 162 2.08 22.29 -20.72
CA VAL A 162 1.03 23.13 -20.10
C VAL A 162 1.60 23.88 -18.90
N LYS A 163 1.37 25.20 -18.82
CA LYS A 163 1.93 26.05 -17.76
C LYS A 163 0.84 26.72 -16.93
N THR A 164 -0.12 27.32 -17.58
CA THR A 164 -1.23 28.04 -16.92
C THR A 164 -2.38 27.09 -16.55
N ALA A 165 -3.22 27.49 -15.60
CA ALA A 165 -4.41 26.72 -15.23
C ALA A 165 -5.32 26.41 -16.42
N GLY A 166 -5.53 27.40 -17.31
CA GLY A 166 -6.32 27.22 -18.53
C GLY A 166 -5.69 26.24 -19.53
N GLU A 167 -4.35 26.26 -19.69
CA GLU A 167 -3.65 25.29 -20.53
C GLU A 167 -3.73 23.88 -19.96
N LYS A 168 -3.57 23.71 -18.63
CA LYS A 168 -3.73 22.42 -17.94
C LYS A 168 -5.13 21.85 -18.14
N LEU A 169 -6.17 22.67 -17.94
CA LEU A 169 -7.56 22.28 -18.13
C LEU A 169 -7.82 21.85 -19.58
N ASN A 170 -7.49 22.70 -20.55
CA ASN A 170 -7.71 22.42 -21.97
C ASN A 170 -6.89 21.22 -22.46
N GLY A 171 -5.65 21.11 -22.01
CA GLY A 171 -4.77 19.97 -22.34
C GLY A 171 -5.36 18.67 -21.83
N LEU A 172 -5.74 18.60 -20.56
CA LEU A 172 -6.31 17.39 -19.97
C LEU A 172 -7.69 17.05 -20.55
N GLN A 173 -8.52 18.05 -20.87
CA GLN A 173 -9.78 17.86 -21.59
C GLN A 173 -9.56 17.22 -22.97
N SER A 174 -8.53 17.67 -23.68
CA SER A 174 -8.17 17.14 -25.00
C SER A 174 -7.65 15.69 -24.90
N VAL A 175 -6.85 15.38 -23.88
CA VAL A 175 -6.37 14.04 -23.56
C VAL A 175 -7.54 13.08 -23.34
N ILE A 176 -8.45 13.40 -22.41
CA ILE A 176 -9.62 12.55 -22.08
C ILE A 176 -10.48 12.30 -23.34
N LYS A 177 -10.72 13.34 -24.13
CA LYS A 177 -11.47 13.22 -25.39
C LYS A 177 -10.80 12.26 -26.36
N SER A 178 -9.47 12.36 -26.53
CA SER A 178 -8.69 11.50 -27.43
C SER A 178 -8.69 10.04 -26.95
N GLN A 179 -8.44 9.82 -25.65
CA GLN A 179 -8.42 8.48 -25.05
C GLN A 179 -9.78 7.78 -25.21
N ARG A 180 -10.89 8.48 -24.95
CA ARG A 180 -12.25 7.91 -25.11
C ARG A 180 -12.58 7.57 -26.57
N ALA A 181 -12.22 8.43 -27.51
CA ALA A 181 -12.40 8.16 -28.93
C ALA A 181 -11.60 6.93 -29.36
N MET A 182 -10.37 6.79 -28.84
CA MET A 182 -9.51 5.63 -29.08
C MET A 182 -10.11 4.35 -28.53
N LEU A 183 -10.57 4.36 -27.26
CA LEU A 183 -11.21 3.20 -26.63
C LEU A 183 -12.44 2.74 -27.41
N ALA A 184 -13.33 3.66 -27.81
CA ALA A 184 -14.51 3.33 -28.60
C ALA A 184 -14.14 2.66 -29.93
N LYS A 185 -13.14 3.23 -30.63
CA LYS A 185 -12.70 2.75 -31.95
C LYS A 185 -12.01 1.40 -31.87
N GLU A 186 -10.99 1.28 -31.03
CA GLU A 186 -10.12 0.09 -31.03
C GLU A 186 -10.78 -1.12 -30.34
N LEU A 187 -11.66 -0.89 -29.35
CA LEU A 187 -12.43 -1.96 -28.72
C LEU A 187 -13.71 -2.32 -29.49
N GLY A 188 -14.15 -1.49 -30.44
CA GLY A 188 -15.38 -1.71 -31.19
C GLY A 188 -16.65 -1.74 -30.31
N ARG A 189 -16.64 -1.01 -29.19
CA ARG A 189 -17.72 -1.00 -28.17
C ARG A 189 -18.28 0.38 -27.96
N ASN A 190 -19.53 0.46 -27.52
CA ASN A 190 -20.06 1.71 -27.00
C ASN A 190 -19.21 2.17 -25.82
N ILE A 191 -18.65 3.39 -25.89
CA ILE A 191 -17.75 3.92 -24.89
C ILE A 191 -18.36 3.96 -23.48
N ARG A 192 -19.66 4.12 -23.37
CA ARG A 192 -20.37 4.08 -22.07
C ARG A 192 -20.41 2.72 -21.42
N GLN A 193 -20.08 1.65 -22.16
CA GLN A 193 -19.99 0.28 -21.65
C GLN A 193 -18.53 -0.15 -21.37
N VAL A 194 -17.57 0.68 -21.70
CA VAL A 194 -16.15 0.43 -21.37
C VAL A 194 -15.89 0.95 -19.97
N PRO A 195 -15.41 0.13 -19.03
CA PRO A 195 -15.06 0.59 -17.67
C PRO A 195 -13.93 1.62 -17.72
N GLN A 196 -14.17 2.80 -17.15
CA GLN A 196 -13.24 3.91 -17.15
C GLN A 196 -13.21 4.59 -15.79
N VAL A 197 -12.05 5.07 -15.38
CA VAL A 197 -11.86 5.82 -14.14
C VAL A 197 -11.01 7.06 -14.39
N PHE A 198 -11.33 8.15 -13.73
CA PHE A 198 -10.51 9.36 -13.64
C PHE A 198 -10.11 9.57 -12.18
N ILE A 199 -8.82 9.79 -11.94
CA ILE A 199 -8.23 9.87 -10.61
C ILE A 199 -7.63 11.26 -10.43
N PRO A 200 -8.35 12.22 -9.81
CA PRO A 200 -7.85 13.57 -9.55
C PRO A 200 -6.88 13.56 -8.36
N TYR A 201 -5.65 13.08 -8.58
CA TYR A 201 -4.59 13.00 -7.57
C TYR A 201 -3.72 14.25 -7.58
N THR A 202 -3.39 14.77 -6.41
CA THR A 202 -2.52 15.94 -6.18
C THR A 202 -2.92 17.15 -7.06
N GLU A 203 -2.04 17.66 -7.93
CA GLU A 203 -2.29 18.82 -8.79
C GLU A 203 -3.43 18.62 -9.80
N VAL A 204 -3.79 17.38 -10.11
CA VAL A 204 -4.93 17.08 -11.01
C VAL A 204 -6.26 17.38 -10.34
N LEU A 205 -6.32 17.34 -9.00
CA LEU A 205 -7.52 17.73 -8.26
C LEU A 205 -7.84 19.21 -8.46
N GLU A 206 -6.84 20.10 -8.43
CA GLU A 206 -7.02 21.52 -8.70
C GLU A 206 -7.56 21.78 -10.11
N VAL A 207 -7.07 21.01 -11.09
CA VAL A 207 -7.56 21.10 -12.49
C VAL A 207 -9.02 20.63 -12.58
N TYR A 208 -9.37 19.55 -11.87
CA TYR A 208 -10.75 19.06 -11.81
C TYR A 208 -11.68 20.12 -11.19
N GLU A 209 -11.32 20.68 -10.06
CA GLU A 209 -12.10 21.70 -9.34
C GLU A 209 -12.20 23.03 -10.11
N SER A 210 -11.25 23.32 -11.00
CA SER A 210 -11.31 24.48 -11.89
C SER A 210 -12.29 24.33 -13.07
N GLY A 211 -13.02 23.20 -13.14
CA GLY A 211 -14.08 22.96 -14.10
C GLY A 211 -13.75 21.99 -15.23
N LEU A 212 -12.80 21.07 -15.02
CA LEU A 212 -12.57 19.99 -15.98
C LEU A 212 -13.83 19.13 -16.15
N ASN A 213 -14.30 19.02 -17.38
CA ASN A 213 -15.46 18.21 -17.69
C ASN A 213 -15.07 16.74 -17.87
N VAL A 214 -15.25 15.92 -16.83
CA VAL A 214 -15.13 14.47 -16.91
C VAL A 214 -16.49 13.87 -17.30
N PRO A 215 -16.62 13.08 -18.40
CA PRO A 215 -17.89 12.51 -18.83
C PRO A 215 -18.60 11.72 -17.73
N ASP A 216 -19.91 11.80 -17.66
CA ASP A 216 -20.74 11.30 -16.58
C ASP A 216 -20.66 9.77 -16.36
N ASP A 217 -20.32 9.03 -17.40
CA ASP A 217 -20.13 7.57 -17.40
C ASP A 217 -18.72 7.11 -16.95
N VAL A 218 -17.82 8.05 -16.66
CA VAL A 218 -16.48 7.77 -16.09
C VAL A 218 -16.56 7.84 -14.57
N ALA A 219 -16.06 6.82 -13.88
CA ALA A 219 -15.97 6.85 -12.42
C ALA A 219 -14.97 7.91 -11.93
N LEU A 220 -15.32 8.63 -10.86
CA LEU A 220 -14.38 9.52 -10.17
C LEU A 220 -13.77 8.77 -8.98
N MET A 221 -12.45 8.76 -8.87
CA MET A 221 -11.77 8.07 -7.77
C MET A 221 -11.00 9.08 -6.92
N TRP A 222 -11.43 9.24 -5.68
CA TRP A 222 -10.80 10.13 -4.71
C TRP A 222 -9.63 9.44 -4.03
N CYS A 223 -8.63 10.24 -3.66
CA CYS A 223 -7.43 9.73 -2.98
C CYS A 223 -7.43 10.22 -1.53
N ASP A 224 -6.83 9.41 -0.64
CA ASP A 224 -6.46 9.90 0.68
C ASP A 224 -5.26 10.85 0.60
N ASP A 225 -4.90 11.44 1.75
CA ASP A 225 -3.75 12.33 1.91
C ASP A 225 -2.40 11.60 1.94
N ASN A 226 -2.34 10.35 1.48
CA ASN A 226 -1.23 9.39 1.55
C ASN A 226 -0.98 8.80 2.95
N TYR A 227 -1.66 9.30 3.98
CA TYR A 227 -1.51 8.84 5.37
C TYR A 227 -2.78 8.24 5.95
N GLY A 228 -3.80 8.05 5.12
CA GLY A 228 -5.02 7.32 5.45
C GLY A 228 -6.23 8.20 5.73
N TYR A 229 -6.20 9.50 5.46
CA TYR A 229 -7.34 10.41 5.64
C TYR A 229 -7.89 10.87 4.29
N LEU A 230 -9.17 10.59 4.04
CA LEU A 230 -9.89 11.06 2.86
C LEU A 230 -10.29 12.52 3.05
N THR A 231 -9.62 13.41 2.36
CA THR A 231 -9.87 14.86 2.45
C THR A 231 -10.91 15.35 1.44
N ARG A 232 -11.25 14.53 0.43
CA ARG A 232 -12.20 14.82 -0.63
C ARG A 232 -13.02 13.56 -0.94
N LEU A 233 -14.34 13.71 -0.99
CA LEU A 233 -15.29 12.68 -1.36
C LEU A 233 -16.34 13.28 -2.30
N SER A 234 -17.15 12.43 -2.95
CA SER A 234 -18.18 12.88 -3.88
C SER A 234 -19.21 13.79 -3.22
N ASN A 235 -19.42 14.97 -3.80
CA ASN A 235 -20.50 15.86 -3.44
C ASN A 235 -21.85 15.36 -4.02
N GLU A 236 -22.97 16.00 -3.69
CA GLU A 236 -24.31 15.57 -4.12
C GLU A 236 -24.47 15.45 -5.64
N ALA A 237 -23.83 16.29 -6.43
CA ALA A 237 -23.88 16.22 -7.89
C ALA A 237 -23.07 15.04 -8.41
N GLU A 238 -21.88 14.82 -7.85
CA GLU A 238 -20.99 13.72 -8.21
C GLU A 238 -21.58 12.36 -7.83
N GLN A 239 -22.29 12.27 -6.70
CA GLN A 239 -22.99 11.05 -6.26
C GLN A 239 -24.06 10.56 -7.25
N ARG A 240 -24.59 11.45 -8.10
CA ARG A 240 -25.59 11.12 -9.12
C ARG A 240 -25.02 10.67 -10.45
N ARG A 241 -23.70 10.66 -10.60
CA ARG A 241 -23.01 10.26 -11.84
C ARG A 241 -23.27 8.79 -12.15
N ILE A 242 -23.46 8.46 -13.41
CA ILE A 242 -23.64 7.06 -13.88
C ILE A 242 -22.36 6.24 -13.67
N GLY A 243 -21.20 6.85 -13.88
CA GLY A 243 -19.90 6.23 -13.64
C GLY A 243 -19.62 5.90 -12.17
N GLY A 244 -20.34 6.58 -11.25
CA GLY A 244 -20.15 6.42 -9.81
C GLY A 244 -18.85 7.03 -9.30
N GLY A 245 -18.55 6.76 -8.03
CA GLY A 245 -17.35 7.20 -7.34
C GLY A 245 -16.52 6.02 -6.81
N GLY A 246 -15.32 6.31 -6.39
CA GLY A 246 -14.41 5.32 -5.81
C GLY A 246 -13.31 5.93 -4.96
N VAL A 247 -12.45 5.07 -4.41
CA VAL A 247 -11.36 5.47 -3.52
C VAL A 247 -10.07 4.74 -3.90
N TYR A 248 -8.98 5.49 -3.93
CA TYR A 248 -7.62 5.01 -3.89
C TYR A 248 -7.05 5.31 -2.50
N TYR A 249 -6.70 4.25 -1.74
CA TYR A 249 -6.34 4.31 -0.34
C TYR A 249 -4.95 3.74 -0.07
N HIS A 250 -4.16 4.37 0.81
CA HIS A 250 -2.80 3.95 1.12
C HIS A 250 -2.70 3.16 2.43
N LEU A 251 -2.21 1.92 2.35
CA LEU A 251 -1.68 1.14 3.49
C LEU A 251 -0.15 1.17 3.54
N SER A 252 0.49 1.62 2.48
CA SER A 252 1.90 1.97 2.36
C SER A 252 2.05 3.19 1.46
N TYR A 253 3.13 3.94 1.60
CA TYR A 253 3.38 5.12 0.78
C TYR A 253 4.87 5.35 0.57
N TRP A 254 5.26 5.58 -0.67
CA TRP A 254 6.56 6.09 -1.04
C TRP A 254 6.43 7.53 -1.54
N GLY A 255 6.92 8.47 -0.76
CA GLY A 255 6.85 9.87 -1.15
C GLY A 255 7.16 10.82 0.00
N ARG A 256 6.94 12.09 -0.26
CA ARG A 256 7.17 13.17 0.71
C ARG A 256 5.88 13.51 1.47
N PRO A 257 6.00 13.98 2.70
CA PRO A 257 7.24 14.28 3.46
C PRO A 257 7.96 13.04 4.00
N HIS A 258 7.29 11.87 4.12
CA HIS A 258 7.88 10.69 4.73
C HIS A 258 7.27 9.38 4.21
N ASP A 259 8.14 8.39 3.92
CA ASP A 259 7.73 7.05 3.52
C ASP A 259 7.27 6.19 4.72
N TYR A 260 6.41 5.21 4.46
CA TYR A 260 6.18 4.07 5.35
C TYR A 260 6.00 2.80 4.50
N LEU A 261 7.09 2.03 4.39
CA LEU A 261 7.25 0.92 3.45
C LEU A 261 7.75 -0.37 4.13
N TRP A 262 7.97 -0.34 5.44
CA TRP A 262 8.51 -1.48 6.17
C TRP A 262 7.42 -2.37 6.76
N LEU A 263 6.56 -1.78 7.59
CA LEU A 263 5.48 -2.46 8.28
C LEU A 263 4.12 -1.86 7.91
N THR A 264 3.07 -2.65 7.98
CA THR A 264 1.70 -2.14 7.80
C THR A 264 1.09 -1.87 9.18
N THR A 265 1.20 -0.64 9.63
CA THR A 265 0.79 -0.19 10.98
C THR A 265 -0.37 0.80 10.98
N THR A 266 -1.02 1.02 9.83
CA THR A 266 -2.20 1.88 9.75
C THR A 266 -3.28 1.39 10.70
N GLN A 267 -3.81 2.30 11.51
CA GLN A 267 -4.84 2.03 12.50
C GLN A 267 -6.08 1.40 11.86
N PRO A 268 -6.51 0.20 12.28
CA PRO A 268 -7.70 -0.44 11.72
C PRO A 268 -8.98 0.40 11.88
N GLY A 269 -9.09 1.15 12.98
CA GLY A 269 -10.19 2.08 13.21
C GLY A 269 -10.23 3.21 12.19
N LEU A 270 -9.07 3.74 11.79
CA LEU A 270 -8.97 4.77 10.75
C LEU A 270 -9.42 4.21 9.39
N VAL A 271 -8.91 3.06 8.98
CA VAL A 271 -9.33 2.39 7.73
C VAL A 271 -10.85 2.21 7.71
N CYS A 272 -11.40 1.67 8.80
CA CYS A 272 -12.84 1.43 8.90
C CYS A 272 -13.64 2.72 8.79
N GLN A 273 -13.28 3.76 9.53
CA GLN A 273 -13.98 5.04 9.52
C GLN A 273 -13.96 5.69 8.13
N GLN A 274 -12.80 5.72 7.48
CA GLN A 274 -12.65 6.35 6.17
C GLN A 274 -13.43 5.60 5.08
N MET A 275 -13.42 4.27 5.10
CA MET A 275 -14.18 3.48 4.14
C MET A 275 -15.70 3.57 4.37
N GLN A 276 -16.16 3.71 5.63
CA GLN A 276 -17.56 3.98 5.93
C GLN A 276 -17.99 5.36 5.41
N GLN A 277 -17.14 6.37 5.54
CA GLN A 277 -17.39 7.71 4.99
C GLN A 277 -17.47 7.67 3.46
N ALA A 278 -16.52 7.02 2.80
CA ALA A 278 -16.54 6.85 1.34
C ALA A 278 -17.85 6.19 0.87
N TRP A 279 -18.26 5.12 1.56
CA TRP A 279 -19.53 4.48 1.27
C TRP A 279 -20.74 5.40 1.43
N ALA A 280 -20.77 6.18 2.50
CA ALA A 280 -21.86 7.15 2.77
C ALA A 280 -21.93 8.24 1.70
N HIS A 281 -20.81 8.60 1.08
CA HIS A 281 -20.73 9.55 -0.05
C HIS A 281 -20.90 8.89 -1.43
N HIS A 282 -21.40 7.66 -1.48
CA HIS A 282 -21.62 6.89 -2.70
C HIS A 282 -20.34 6.59 -3.52
N ASP A 283 -19.15 6.75 -2.93
CA ASP A 283 -17.87 6.37 -3.54
C ASP A 283 -17.64 4.86 -3.38
N ARG A 284 -18.43 4.06 -4.12
CA ARG A 284 -18.56 2.61 -3.95
C ARG A 284 -18.47 1.81 -5.23
N ARG A 285 -18.07 2.43 -6.35
CA ARG A 285 -17.87 1.73 -7.62
C ARG A 285 -16.51 1.01 -7.65
N VAL A 286 -15.44 1.69 -7.26
CA VAL A 286 -14.07 1.20 -7.36
C VAL A 286 -13.33 1.53 -6.08
N TRP A 287 -12.86 0.53 -5.35
CA TRP A 287 -11.93 0.72 -4.24
C TRP A 287 -10.60 0.03 -4.56
N VAL A 288 -9.51 0.76 -4.50
CA VAL A 288 -8.15 0.25 -4.68
C VAL A 288 -7.32 0.58 -3.46
N VAL A 289 -6.65 -0.42 -2.92
CA VAL A 289 -5.73 -0.26 -1.80
C VAL A 289 -4.29 -0.44 -2.27
N ASN A 290 -3.47 0.57 -1.99
CA ASN A 290 -2.03 0.54 -2.23
C ASN A 290 -1.33 -0.25 -1.12
N VAL A 291 -0.54 -1.23 -1.51
CA VAL A 291 0.30 -2.03 -0.62
C VAL A 291 1.65 -2.30 -1.28
N HIS A 292 2.75 -2.14 -0.54
CA HIS A 292 4.06 -2.58 -1.04
C HIS A 292 4.17 -4.11 -1.03
N ASP A 293 3.53 -4.77 -0.06
CA ASP A 293 3.44 -6.23 0.01
C ASP A 293 2.15 -6.71 0.68
N PRO A 294 1.34 -7.54 -0.02
CA PRO A 294 0.10 -8.08 0.54
C PRO A 294 0.31 -8.95 1.79
N LYS A 295 1.48 -9.61 1.94
CA LYS A 295 1.74 -10.46 3.09
C LYS A 295 2.00 -9.64 4.35
N VAL A 296 2.70 -8.53 4.25
CA VAL A 296 2.95 -7.62 5.38
C VAL A 296 1.65 -6.93 5.80
N ALA A 297 0.78 -6.62 4.86
CA ALA A 297 -0.51 -5.97 5.08
C ALA A 297 -1.65 -6.94 5.48
N ALA A 298 -1.36 -8.14 5.93
CA ALA A 298 -2.31 -9.25 6.04
C ALA A 298 -3.64 -8.89 6.71
N TYR A 299 -3.62 -8.26 7.89
CA TYR A 299 -4.84 -7.90 8.60
C TYR A 299 -5.56 -6.70 7.98
N GLN A 300 -4.85 -5.60 7.71
CA GLN A 300 -5.45 -4.40 7.15
C GLN A 300 -6.04 -4.65 5.76
N LEU A 301 -5.37 -5.48 4.97
CA LEU A 301 -5.87 -5.88 3.66
C LEU A 301 -7.15 -6.73 3.78
N SER A 302 -7.20 -7.67 4.75
CA SER A 302 -8.40 -8.44 5.04
C SER A 302 -9.56 -7.54 5.46
N LEU A 303 -9.32 -6.58 6.37
CA LEU A 303 -10.31 -5.61 6.81
C LEU A 303 -10.86 -4.79 5.65
N PHE A 304 -9.98 -4.23 4.82
CA PHE A 304 -10.37 -3.42 3.67
C PHE A 304 -11.22 -4.21 2.68
N MET A 305 -10.83 -5.44 2.35
CA MET A 305 -11.55 -6.28 1.40
C MET A 305 -12.87 -6.83 1.96
N ASP A 306 -12.94 -7.14 3.25
CA ASP A 306 -14.19 -7.54 3.89
C ASP A 306 -15.22 -6.39 3.91
N MET A 307 -14.77 -5.16 4.14
CA MET A 307 -15.62 -3.96 4.02
C MET A 307 -16.05 -3.71 2.57
N ALA A 308 -15.15 -3.87 1.61
CA ALA A 308 -15.48 -3.72 0.19
C ALA A 308 -16.46 -4.79 -0.31
N TRP A 309 -16.42 -5.99 0.29
CA TRP A 309 -17.38 -7.04 0.02
C TRP A 309 -18.73 -6.77 0.69
N ASN A 310 -18.71 -6.45 1.97
CA ASN A 310 -19.92 -6.15 2.75
C ASN A 310 -19.63 -5.03 3.75
N ILE A 311 -19.95 -3.81 3.40
CA ILE A 311 -19.71 -2.62 4.22
C ILE A 311 -20.39 -2.71 5.61
N SER A 312 -21.49 -3.43 5.71
CA SER A 312 -22.21 -3.60 6.98
C SER A 312 -21.53 -4.60 7.92
N SER A 313 -20.55 -5.39 7.44
CA SER A 313 -19.85 -6.40 8.25
C SER A 313 -18.97 -5.79 9.32
N VAL A 314 -18.46 -4.58 9.11
CA VAL A 314 -17.58 -3.89 10.05
C VAL A 314 -18.01 -2.43 10.22
N ARG A 315 -18.26 -2.04 11.47
CA ARG A 315 -18.53 -0.66 11.86
C ARG A 315 -17.41 -0.13 12.75
N PRO A 316 -17.18 1.18 12.84
CA PRO A 316 -16.09 1.74 13.64
C PRO A 316 -16.08 1.25 15.10
N GLU A 317 -17.24 1.15 15.72
CA GLU A 317 -17.41 0.65 17.09
C GLU A 317 -17.22 -0.86 17.24
N ALA A 318 -17.08 -1.59 16.15
CA ALA A 318 -16.98 -3.05 16.11
C ALA A 318 -15.67 -3.57 15.47
N VAL A 319 -14.71 -2.70 15.19
CA VAL A 319 -13.42 -3.08 14.57
C VAL A 319 -12.66 -4.10 15.43
N SER A 320 -12.73 -3.99 16.75
CA SER A 320 -12.12 -4.97 17.66
C SER A 320 -12.69 -6.38 17.51
N ARG A 321 -13.99 -6.51 17.23
CA ARG A 321 -14.61 -7.81 16.94
C ARG A 321 -14.15 -8.40 15.62
N HIS A 322 -13.94 -7.58 14.62
CA HIS A 322 -13.36 -8.03 13.34
C HIS A 322 -11.91 -8.50 13.53
N LEU A 323 -11.12 -7.77 14.29
CA LEU A 323 -9.75 -8.17 14.64
C LEU A 323 -9.76 -9.51 15.39
N GLU A 324 -10.62 -9.67 16.40
CA GLU A 324 -10.76 -10.93 17.13
C GLU A 324 -11.12 -12.10 16.20
N ALA A 325 -12.12 -11.90 15.34
CA ALA A 325 -12.54 -12.93 14.38
C ALA A 325 -11.40 -13.33 13.43
N TRP A 326 -10.63 -12.37 12.93
CA TRP A 326 -9.47 -12.64 12.10
C TRP A 326 -8.38 -13.42 12.86
N LEU A 327 -8.05 -13.00 14.09
CA LEU A 327 -7.08 -13.68 14.94
C LEU A 327 -7.52 -15.13 15.27
N VAL A 328 -8.80 -15.32 15.56
CA VAL A 328 -9.38 -16.67 15.79
C VAL A 328 -9.31 -17.53 14.54
N GLN A 329 -9.58 -16.97 13.38
CA GLN A 329 -9.48 -17.67 12.10
C GLN A 329 -8.04 -18.12 11.81
N GLN A 330 -7.05 -17.29 12.12
CA GLN A 330 -5.65 -17.60 11.87
C GLN A 330 -5.06 -18.59 12.89
N PHE A 331 -5.37 -18.45 14.18
CA PHE A 331 -4.65 -19.12 15.27
C PHE A 331 -5.52 -20.03 16.15
N GLY A 332 -6.83 -20.12 15.86
CA GLY A 332 -7.82 -20.85 16.65
C GLY A 332 -8.35 -20.05 17.83
N SER A 333 -9.50 -20.45 18.39
CA SER A 333 -10.26 -19.68 19.39
C SER A 333 -9.42 -19.27 20.59
N ARG A 334 -8.69 -20.22 21.21
CA ARG A 334 -7.91 -19.94 22.43
C ARG A 334 -6.79 -18.90 22.20
N ALA A 335 -6.00 -19.09 21.16
CA ALA A 335 -4.89 -18.17 20.84
C ALA A 335 -5.43 -16.82 20.32
N GLY A 336 -6.40 -16.84 19.39
CA GLY A 336 -6.95 -15.63 18.79
C GLY A 336 -7.60 -14.70 19.82
N GLN A 337 -8.39 -15.21 20.75
CA GLN A 337 -8.98 -14.41 21.83
C GLN A 337 -7.92 -13.77 22.76
N ARG A 338 -6.87 -14.52 23.08
CA ARG A 338 -5.76 -14.00 23.90
C ARG A 338 -4.94 -12.92 23.19
N LEU A 339 -4.89 -12.96 21.87
CA LEU A 339 -4.17 -11.98 21.05
C LEU A 339 -4.92 -10.65 20.91
N LEU A 340 -6.22 -10.61 21.12
CA LEU A 340 -7.00 -9.38 20.90
C LEU A 340 -6.45 -8.19 21.70
N LYS A 341 -6.18 -8.39 22.98
CA LYS A 341 -5.68 -7.32 23.87
C LYS A 341 -4.30 -6.80 23.43
N PRO A 342 -3.25 -7.64 23.26
CA PRO A 342 -1.94 -7.17 22.84
C PRO A 342 -1.95 -6.57 21.43
N MET A 343 -2.73 -7.09 20.49
CA MET A 343 -2.81 -6.50 19.15
C MET A 343 -3.56 -5.17 19.12
N THR A 344 -4.58 -5.00 19.95
CA THR A 344 -5.24 -3.70 20.12
C THR A 344 -4.27 -2.67 20.71
N ALA A 345 -3.47 -3.06 21.71
CA ALA A 345 -2.43 -2.20 22.28
C ALA A 345 -1.33 -1.88 21.24
N PHE A 346 -0.91 -2.86 20.45
CA PHE A 346 0.04 -2.67 19.36
C PHE A 346 -0.42 -1.61 18.37
N TYR A 347 -1.66 -1.73 17.84
CA TYR A 347 -2.18 -0.72 16.91
C TYR A 347 -2.37 0.65 17.56
N ARG A 348 -2.66 0.73 18.86
CA ARG A 348 -2.67 2.00 19.61
C ARG A 348 -1.29 2.63 19.63
N LEU A 349 -0.25 1.87 19.96
CA LEU A 349 1.14 2.36 20.02
C LEU A 349 1.64 2.83 18.66
N THR A 350 1.42 2.04 17.62
CA THR A 350 1.80 2.43 16.24
C THR A 350 0.96 3.59 15.70
N GLY A 351 -0.24 3.77 16.22
CA GLY A 351 -1.09 4.94 15.93
C GLY A 351 -0.60 6.23 16.59
N VAL A 352 0.09 6.14 17.73
CA VAL A 352 0.77 7.30 18.35
C VAL A 352 1.93 7.74 17.45
N ARG A 353 2.79 6.80 17.03
CA ARG A 353 3.86 7.05 16.08
C ARG A 353 4.18 5.79 15.29
N ARG A 354 4.22 5.89 13.96
CA ARG A 354 4.64 4.78 13.10
C ARG A 354 6.10 4.43 13.37
N PRO A 355 6.50 3.15 13.34
CA PRO A 355 7.92 2.76 13.49
C PRO A 355 8.84 3.48 12.51
N GLU A 356 8.41 3.63 11.27
CA GLU A 356 9.14 4.33 10.22
C GLU A 356 9.40 5.81 10.53
N PHE A 357 8.57 6.41 11.37
CA PHE A 357 8.66 7.84 11.73
C PHE A 357 9.45 8.10 13.03
N MET A 358 9.90 7.06 13.70
CA MET A 358 10.63 7.21 14.96
C MET A 358 11.97 7.93 14.80
N ALA A 359 12.67 7.74 13.68
CA ALA A 359 14.00 8.28 13.43
C ALA A 359 14.02 9.64 12.73
N TRP A 360 12.87 10.15 12.27
CA TRP A 360 12.82 11.25 11.32
C TRP A 360 11.98 12.41 11.81
N SER A 361 12.40 13.63 11.45
CA SER A 361 11.47 14.74 11.38
C SER A 361 10.45 14.47 10.26
N GLN A 362 9.27 15.08 10.35
CA GLN A 362 8.21 14.96 9.33
C GLN A 362 8.61 15.54 7.97
N VAL A 363 9.73 16.27 7.87
CA VAL A 363 10.21 16.90 6.66
C VAL A 363 11.66 16.50 6.43
N GLU A 364 11.98 16.05 5.23
CA GLU A 364 13.37 15.85 4.84
C GLU A 364 14.10 17.19 4.78
N LEU A 365 15.06 17.36 5.69
CA LEU A 365 15.78 18.61 5.82
C LEU A 365 16.90 18.75 4.78
N ASP A 366 17.49 17.66 4.35
CA ASP A 366 18.59 17.66 3.39
C ASP A 366 18.22 17.02 2.06
N LYS A 367 17.75 17.85 1.13
CA LYS A 367 17.42 17.43 -0.23
C LYS A 367 18.60 16.85 -1.03
N LYS A 368 19.85 17.19 -0.65
CA LYS A 368 21.05 16.69 -1.34
C LYS A 368 21.32 15.23 -1.00
N HIS A 369 20.87 14.79 0.16
CA HIS A 369 21.07 13.43 0.64
C HIS A 369 19.81 12.55 0.50
N PHE A 370 18.71 13.10 0.03
CA PHE A 370 17.46 12.38 -0.15
C PHE A 370 17.62 11.10 -1.00
N GLU A 371 18.26 11.21 -2.16
CA GLU A 371 18.48 10.08 -3.07
C GLU A 371 19.40 9.00 -2.48
N ARG A 372 20.21 9.36 -1.48
CA ARG A 372 21.06 8.42 -0.74
C ARG A 372 20.40 7.85 0.50
N GLY A 373 19.14 8.22 0.77
CA GLY A 373 18.45 7.85 1.99
C GLY A 373 19.07 8.41 3.27
N LEU A 374 19.85 9.49 3.16
CA LEU A 374 20.53 10.11 4.30
C LEU A 374 19.77 11.35 4.73
N SER A 375 18.87 11.20 5.67
CA SER A 375 18.26 12.31 6.40
C SER A 375 18.81 12.35 7.83
N PRO A 376 19.04 13.55 8.40
CA PRO A 376 19.54 13.65 9.76
C PRO A 376 18.53 13.07 10.74
N VAL A 377 19.00 12.20 11.63
CA VAL A 377 18.20 11.69 12.75
C VAL A 377 17.95 12.83 13.73
N GLN A 378 16.69 13.02 14.09
CA GLN A 378 16.27 14.03 15.07
C GLN A 378 15.63 13.36 16.28
N ASP A 379 15.74 14.05 17.44
CA ASP A 379 15.00 13.63 18.63
C ASP A 379 13.51 13.74 18.37
N THR A 380 12.76 12.79 18.89
CA THR A 380 11.29 12.78 18.83
C THR A 380 10.71 13.76 19.84
N GLU A 381 9.41 13.98 19.76
CA GLU A 381 8.67 14.80 20.74
C GLU A 381 8.41 14.07 22.06
N PHE A 382 8.75 12.78 22.20
CA PHE A 382 8.62 12.04 23.45
C PHE A 382 9.53 12.61 24.52
N SER A 383 8.95 12.95 25.68
CA SER A 383 9.69 13.54 26.80
C SER A 383 10.20 12.46 27.78
N ALA A 384 11.50 12.60 28.13
CA ALA A 384 12.08 11.79 29.19
C ALA A 384 11.80 12.33 30.60
N ASP A 385 11.37 13.58 30.74
CA ASP A 385 11.19 14.27 32.03
C ASP A 385 9.73 14.60 32.36
N GLU A 386 8.93 14.84 31.33
CA GLU A 386 7.57 15.35 31.49
C GLU A 386 6.52 14.28 31.21
N PHE A 387 5.26 14.62 31.43
CA PHE A 387 4.11 13.74 31.20
C PHE A 387 4.24 12.37 31.91
N GLY A 388 4.88 12.34 33.07
CA GLY A 388 5.11 11.13 33.87
C GLY A 388 6.11 10.17 33.19
N ASN A 389 7.21 10.71 32.68
CA ASN A 389 8.22 10.01 31.88
C ASN A 389 7.59 9.28 30.68
N GLU A 390 7.12 10.06 29.72
CA GLU A 390 6.38 9.58 28.56
C GLU A 390 7.18 8.56 27.76
N LEU A 391 8.47 8.82 27.56
CA LEU A 391 9.39 7.95 26.84
C LEU A 391 9.45 6.55 27.45
N GLU A 392 9.67 6.47 28.76
CA GLU A 392 9.76 5.20 29.49
C GLU A 392 8.44 4.44 29.47
N ARG A 393 7.32 5.15 29.66
CA ARG A 393 5.98 4.53 29.61
C ARG A 393 5.67 3.94 28.24
N TYR A 394 6.04 4.64 27.17
CA TYR A 394 5.83 4.15 25.80
C TYR A 394 6.65 2.86 25.55
N LEU A 395 7.90 2.82 26.01
CA LEU A 395 8.74 1.63 25.92
C LEU A 395 8.20 0.48 26.79
N ALA A 396 7.74 0.78 28.02
CA ALA A 396 7.15 -0.22 28.91
C ALA A 396 5.85 -0.83 28.34
N ASP A 397 5.03 -0.03 27.65
CA ASP A 397 3.83 -0.51 26.96
C ASP A 397 4.20 -1.52 25.84
N TYR A 398 5.25 -1.27 25.06
CA TYR A 398 5.74 -2.24 24.06
C TYR A 398 6.25 -3.53 24.71
N GLU A 399 6.99 -3.43 25.80
CA GLU A 399 7.46 -4.61 26.53
C GLU A 399 6.29 -5.43 27.10
N GLN A 400 5.21 -4.78 27.53
CA GLN A 400 4.00 -5.47 27.95
C GLN A 400 3.35 -6.23 26.78
N VAL A 401 3.23 -5.60 25.60
CA VAL A 401 2.70 -6.26 24.39
C VAL A 401 3.55 -7.47 24.01
N LYS A 402 4.88 -7.36 24.04
CA LYS A 402 5.80 -8.48 23.77
C LYS A 402 5.57 -9.64 24.73
N ARG A 403 5.51 -9.38 26.04
CA ARG A 403 5.26 -10.41 27.07
C ARG A 403 3.94 -11.16 26.82
N GLU A 404 2.88 -10.43 26.45
CA GLU A 404 1.57 -11.03 26.17
C GLU A 404 1.60 -11.88 24.87
N VAL A 405 2.30 -11.42 23.83
CA VAL A 405 2.51 -12.16 22.58
C VAL A 405 3.31 -13.45 22.83
N ASP A 406 4.41 -13.39 23.59
CA ASP A 406 5.21 -14.56 23.95
C ASP A 406 4.43 -15.59 24.77
N ALA A 407 3.55 -15.11 25.65
CA ALA A 407 2.69 -16.00 26.44
C ALA A 407 1.72 -16.79 25.57
N VAL A 408 1.28 -16.22 24.43
CA VAL A 408 0.46 -16.95 23.47
C VAL A 408 1.30 -17.91 22.63
N GLU A 409 2.48 -17.48 22.19
CA GLU A 409 3.39 -18.30 21.34
C GLU A 409 3.78 -19.61 22.03
N ARG A 410 4.04 -19.60 23.34
CA ARG A 410 4.40 -20.80 24.10
C ARG A 410 3.37 -21.93 24.01
N ASP A 411 2.10 -21.55 23.95
CA ASP A 411 0.97 -22.49 23.90
C ASP A 411 0.55 -22.84 22.45
N LEU A 412 1.19 -22.22 21.45
CA LEU A 412 0.81 -22.36 20.06
C LEU A 412 1.27 -23.68 19.45
N ARG A 413 0.42 -24.31 18.65
CA ARG A 413 0.80 -25.51 17.92
C ARG A 413 1.94 -25.23 16.95
N PRO A 414 2.90 -26.16 16.78
CA PRO A 414 4.10 -25.95 15.96
C PRO A 414 3.80 -25.49 14.54
N GLU A 415 2.76 -26.04 13.90
CA GLU A 415 2.38 -25.73 12.53
C GLU A 415 1.84 -24.30 12.31
N LEU A 416 1.52 -23.57 13.37
CA LEU A 416 1.07 -22.19 13.33
C LEU A 416 2.19 -21.18 13.62
N LYS A 417 3.36 -21.62 14.08
CA LYS A 417 4.44 -20.74 14.54
C LYS A 417 4.99 -19.85 13.43
N ASP A 418 5.12 -20.36 12.21
CA ASP A 418 5.60 -19.56 11.08
C ASP A 418 4.61 -18.46 10.72
N ALA A 419 3.31 -18.76 10.69
CA ALA A 419 2.27 -17.76 10.44
C ALA A 419 2.21 -16.74 11.58
N PHE A 420 2.35 -17.19 12.82
CA PHE A 420 2.38 -16.34 13.99
C PHE A 420 3.58 -15.40 13.98
N PHE A 421 4.77 -15.93 13.68
CA PHE A 421 5.97 -15.10 13.55
C PHE A 421 5.75 -14.00 12.51
N ALA A 422 5.30 -14.34 11.32
CA ALA A 422 5.13 -13.38 10.24
C ALA A 422 4.06 -12.31 10.52
N ALA A 423 2.91 -12.70 11.08
CA ALA A 423 1.75 -11.82 11.18
C ALA A 423 1.63 -11.10 12.53
N ILE A 424 2.24 -11.62 13.58
CA ILE A 424 2.12 -11.12 14.96
C ILE A 424 3.48 -10.75 15.56
N LYS A 425 4.39 -11.72 15.64
CA LYS A 425 5.64 -11.52 16.39
C LYS A 425 6.57 -10.53 15.70
N TYR A 426 6.83 -10.71 14.41
CA TYR A 426 7.71 -9.81 13.67
C TYR A 426 7.26 -8.35 13.72
N PRO A 427 6.03 -7.97 13.36
CA PRO A 427 5.62 -6.57 13.40
C PRO A 427 5.65 -5.99 14.81
N VAL A 428 5.28 -6.75 15.85
CA VAL A 428 5.32 -6.28 17.24
C VAL A 428 6.77 -6.06 17.70
N TYR A 429 7.64 -7.05 17.47
CA TYR A 429 9.01 -7.00 17.93
C TYR A 429 9.86 -5.98 17.15
N ALA A 430 9.65 -5.88 15.85
CA ALA A 430 10.32 -4.91 15.01
C ALA A 430 9.93 -3.47 15.37
N SER A 431 8.65 -3.22 15.63
CA SER A 431 8.16 -1.90 16.08
C SER A 431 8.71 -1.56 17.48
N ALA A 432 8.69 -2.51 18.41
CA ALA A 432 9.24 -2.33 19.74
C ALA A 432 10.75 -2.05 19.69
N ALA A 433 11.50 -2.82 18.90
CA ALA A 433 12.93 -2.61 18.74
C ALA A 433 13.26 -1.25 18.10
N MET A 434 12.44 -0.79 17.13
CA MET A 434 12.60 0.54 16.56
C MET A 434 12.34 1.64 17.60
N ALA A 435 11.31 1.50 18.41
CA ALA A 435 11.02 2.45 19.51
C ALA A 435 12.19 2.47 20.50
N VAL A 436 12.67 1.32 20.96
CA VAL A 436 13.83 1.23 21.88
C VAL A 436 15.06 1.85 21.24
N LYS A 437 15.38 1.51 19.99
CA LYS A 437 16.54 2.04 19.28
C LYS A 437 16.55 3.56 19.26
N GLN A 438 15.45 4.19 18.87
CA GLN A 438 15.40 5.63 18.68
C GLN A 438 15.27 6.38 20.02
N LEU A 439 14.38 5.92 20.90
CA LEU A 439 14.14 6.60 22.16
C LEU A 439 15.29 6.44 23.15
N GLN A 440 15.96 5.29 23.17
CA GLN A 440 17.15 5.10 24.01
C GLN A 440 18.36 5.90 23.50
N ALA A 441 18.51 6.05 22.18
CA ALA A 441 19.50 6.98 21.61
C ALA A 441 19.20 8.45 21.96
N GLN A 442 17.90 8.83 21.96
CA GLN A 442 17.46 10.16 22.38
C GLN A 442 17.73 10.38 23.87
N GLU A 443 17.44 9.42 24.72
CA GLU A 443 17.68 9.45 26.17
C GLU A 443 19.18 9.58 26.47
N ALA A 444 20.03 8.80 25.79
CA ALA A 444 21.48 8.90 25.92
C ALA A 444 21.98 10.33 25.63
N ARG A 445 21.47 10.95 24.55
CA ARG A 445 21.80 12.34 24.22
C ARG A 445 21.26 13.34 25.25
N HIS A 446 20.07 13.08 25.79
CA HIS A 446 19.45 13.92 26.79
C HIS A 446 20.25 13.92 28.12
N ILE A 447 20.64 12.75 28.60
CA ILE A 447 21.49 12.58 29.78
C ILE A 447 22.84 13.29 29.55
N GLY A 448 23.50 13.03 28.45
CA GLY A 448 24.79 13.64 28.13
C GLY A 448 24.77 15.18 27.98
N ARG A 449 23.61 15.79 27.66
CA ARG A 449 23.44 17.26 27.64
C ARG A 449 23.22 17.86 29.02
N LYS A 450 22.56 17.15 29.93
CA LYS A 450 22.22 17.63 31.28
C LYS A 450 23.41 17.59 32.24
N GLU A 451 24.26 16.59 32.10
CA GLU A 451 25.31 16.34 33.10
C GLU A 451 26.70 16.53 32.51
N LYS A 452 27.31 17.66 32.81
CA LYS A 452 28.67 17.98 32.34
C LYS A 452 29.78 17.10 32.95
N PHE A 453 29.54 16.27 33.98
CA PHE A 453 30.65 15.63 34.72
C PHE A 453 30.42 14.28 35.40
N HIS A 454 29.23 13.63 35.52
CA HIS A 454 29.12 12.51 36.46
C HIS A 454 28.22 11.30 36.08
N ARG A 455 27.66 11.16 34.89
CA ARG A 455 26.86 9.96 34.53
C ARG A 455 27.07 9.44 33.12
N ASP A 456 28.30 9.25 32.76
CA ASP A 456 28.66 8.57 31.49
C ASP A 456 28.08 7.13 31.43
N GLU A 457 27.89 6.49 32.60
CA GLU A 457 27.37 5.12 32.70
C GLU A 457 25.90 5.02 32.26
N ASP A 458 25.01 5.89 32.72
CA ASP A 458 23.58 5.86 32.37
C ASP A 458 23.37 6.20 30.86
N ALA A 459 24.11 7.18 30.36
CA ALA A 459 24.10 7.52 28.93
C ALA A 459 24.64 6.36 28.08
N LEU A 460 25.69 5.69 28.56
CA LEU A 460 26.28 4.53 27.87
C LEU A 460 25.29 3.36 27.89
N GLU A 461 24.61 3.09 29.03
CA GLU A 461 23.61 2.03 29.11
C GLU A 461 22.50 2.25 28.10
N SER A 462 21.93 3.45 28.00
CA SER A 462 20.91 3.82 27.00
C SER A 462 21.44 3.65 25.57
N ALA A 463 22.67 4.07 25.29
CA ALA A 463 23.29 3.88 23.98
C ALA A 463 23.47 2.38 23.63
N VAL A 464 23.88 1.54 24.59
CA VAL A 464 23.99 0.09 24.42
C VAL A 464 22.62 -0.55 24.17
N ARG A 465 21.57 -0.13 24.89
CA ARG A 465 20.20 -0.59 24.65
C ARG A 465 19.74 -0.24 23.23
N SER A 466 20.02 0.97 22.77
CA SER A 466 19.73 1.40 21.39
C SER A 466 20.45 0.52 20.36
N TRP A 467 21.74 0.26 20.56
CA TRP A 467 22.52 -0.61 19.68
C TRP A 467 21.98 -2.04 19.64
N ASN A 468 21.67 -2.61 20.80
CA ASN A 468 21.12 -3.96 20.89
C ASN A 468 19.76 -4.06 20.19
N ALA A 469 18.92 -3.03 20.26
CA ALA A 469 17.65 -2.97 19.54
C ALA A 469 17.85 -2.93 18.01
N TYR A 470 18.86 -2.21 17.53
CA TYR A 470 19.24 -2.25 16.12
C TYR A 470 19.67 -3.66 15.68
N GLN A 471 20.51 -4.32 16.46
CA GLN A 471 20.92 -5.70 16.17
C GLN A 471 19.72 -6.67 16.17
N GLU A 472 18.75 -6.43 17.04
CA GLU A 472 17.52 -7.23 17.08
C GLU A 472 16.67 -7.05 15.80
N ILE A 473 16.55 -5.83 15.24
CA ILE A 473 15.87 -5.60 13.96
C ILE A 473 16.56 -6.39 12.84
N ILE A 474 17.90 -6.36 12.78
CA ILE A 474 18.67 -7.13 11.81
C ILE A 474 18.40 -8.63 11.96
N ARG A 475 18.47 -9.16 13.18
CA ARG A 475 18.23 -10.57 13.49
C ARG A 475 16.82 -11.02 13.08
N LEU A 476 15.81 -10.23 13.43
CA LEU A 476 14.41 -10.51 13.08
C LEU A 476 14.20 -10.53 11.56
N THR A 477 14.83 -9.59 10.85
CA THR A 477 14.76 -9.51 9.39
C THR A 477 15.47 -10.68 8.71
N ASP A 478 16.62 -11.12 9.25
CA ASP A 478 17.31 -12.33 8.79
C ASP A 478 16.44 -13.58 9.01
N GLU A 479 15.83 -13.70 10.19
CA GLU A 479 14.91 -14.79 10.52
C GLU A 479 13.71 -14.83 9.55
N TYR A 480 13.11 -13.67 9.26
CA TYR A 480 11.99 -13.58 8.31
C TYR A 480 12.38 -14.06 6.91
N ASN A 481 13.51 -13.59 6.40
CA ASN A 481 13.91 -13.87 5.03
C ASN A 481 14.52 -15.27 4.84
N ASN A 482 15.32 -15.75 5.80
CA ASN A 482 16.19 -16.88 5.58
C ASN A 482 15.79 -18.14 6.37
N ARG A 483 14.98 -18.01 7.44
CA ARG A 483 14.60 -19.14 8.30
C ARG A 483 13.10 -19.45 8.27
N LEU A 484 12.27 -18.42 8.23
CA LEU A 484 10.83 -18.55 8.23
C LEU A 484 10.34 -19.48 7.11
N ALA A 485 9.59 -20.52 7.47
CA ALA A 485 9.08 -21.54 6.54
C ALA A 485 10.18 -22.13 5.62
N GLY A 486 11.37 -22.41 6.19
CA GLY A 486 12.51 -22.93 5.44
C GLY A 486 13.09 -21.99 4.40
N GLY A 487 13.01 -20.67 4.63
CA GLY A 487 13.51 -19.63 3.70
C GLY A 487 12.57 -19.34 2.52
N LYS A 488 11.31 -19.74 2.61
CA LYS A 488 10.28 -19.48 1.57
C LYS A 488 10.12 -18.00 1.26
N TRP A 489 10.41 -17.12 2.22
CA TRP A 489 10.18 -15.68 2.11
C TRP A 489 11.43 -14.86 1.82
N LYS A 490 12.45 -15.49 1.26
CA LYS A 490 13.74 -14.86 0.95
C LYS A 490 13.55 -13.61 0.07
N GLY A 491 14.00 -12.46 0.61
CA GLY A 491 13.93 -11.16 -0.05
C GLY A 491 12.59 -10.46 0.05
N LEU A 492 11.64 -10.98 0.87
CA LEU A 492 10.36 -10.32 1.06
C LEU A 492 10.43 -9.15 2.04
N MET A 493 11.22 -9.28 3.11
CA MET A 493 11.30 -8.26 4.15
C MET A 493 12.54 -7.39 3.97
N ASP A 494 12.34 -6.09 3.91
CA ASP A 494 13.41 -5.10 3.96
C ASP A 494 13.14 -4.12 5.11
N MET A 495 14.08 -4.02 6.04
CA MET A 495 14.00 -3.10 7.16
C MET A 495 14.51 -1.69 6.80
N SER A 496 15.13 -1.51 5.65
CA SER A 496 15.68 -0.25 5.15
C SER A 496 15.23 0.03 3.71
N PRO A 497 13.93 0.08 3.43
CA PRO A 497 13.44 0.41 2.09
C PRO A 497 14.08 1.70 1.59
N ARG A 498 14.49 1.75 0.32
CA ARG A 498 15.23 2.89 -0.26
C ARG A 498 16.58 3.18 0.42
N ASN A 499 17.15 2.24 1.15
CA ASN A 499 18.34 2.43 1.97
C ASN A 499 18.23 3.56 3.00
N LEU A 500 17.00 3.84 3.44
CA LEU A 500 16.77 4.80 4.52
C LEU A 500 17.30 4.24 5.84
N PRO A 501 17.83 5.09 6.74
CA PRO A 501 18.32 4.63 8.04
C PRO A 501 17.18 4.01 8.86
N VAL A 502 17.46 2.85 9.43
CA VAL A 502 16.55 2.16 10.37
C VAL A 502 17.02 2.37 11.78
#